data_6159b094fea3b1602b82812d7a7410d4
#
_entry.id   6159b094fea3b1602b82812d7a7410d4
#
_cell.length_a   1.000
_cell.length_b   1.000
_cell.length_c   1.000
_cell.angle_alpha   90.00
_cell.angle_beta   90.00
_cell.angle_gamma   90.00
#
_symmetry.space_group_name_H-M   'P 1'
#
loop_
_entity.id
_entity.type
_entity.pdbx_description
1 polymer ?
#
loop_
_entity_poly.entity_id
_entity_poly.type
_entity_poly.pdbx_seq_one_letter_code
_entity_poly.pdbx_strand_id
1 'polypeptide(L)'
;MRRLRQLIIVAICLLFSSCDGPTRSSVPTYPVRFEVNTKTVFIDFTPQNLNAYITLDRDGYKENGVWKLPATAMDAWGYGGVVLYVSMVGYAAFDLACPHCAAQGRRSPCEMNGIYAVCPDCGEEYEVASGYGFPRKGISKEAMLRLNTYVTASGDIIQVRQ
;
A
#
# COMPACT_ATOMS: atom_id res chain seq x y z
N MET A 1 49.76 11.21 15.74
CA MET A 1 48.90 11.65 14.60
C MET A 1 48.21 10.50 13.83
N ARG A 2 48.89 9.36 13.58
CA ARG A 2 48.27 8.22 12.84
C ARG A 2 47.09 7.59 13.59
N ARG A 3 47.24 7.37 14.91
CA ARG A 3 46.17 6.76 15.75
C ARG A 3 44.95 7.68 15.93
N LEU A 4 45.16 8.98 16.00
CA LEU A 4 44.04 9.96 16.06
C LEU A 4 43.23 9.98 14.77
N ARG A 5 43.88 9.91 13.59
CA ARG A 5 43.19 9.77 12.28
C ARG A 5 42.37 8.50 12.17
N GLN A 6 42.90 7.36 12.66
CA GLN A 6 42.15 6.09 12.65
C GLN A 6 40.91 6.15 13.56
N LEU A 7 40.98 6.75 14.74
CA LEU A 7 39.86 6.93 15.65
C LEU A 7 38.77 7.83 15.04
N ILE A 8 39.14 8.90 14.35
CA ILE A 8 38.20 9.79 13.67
C ILE A 8 37.48 9.07 12.52
N ILE A 9 38.17 8.25 11.74
CA ILE A 9 37.58 7.48 10.63
C ILE A 9 36.57 6.45 11.18
N VAL A 10 36.93 5.73 12.25
CA VAL A 10 36.01 4.77 12.89
C VAL A 10 34.78 5.47 13.48
N ALA A 11 34.94 6.63 14.12
CA ALA A 11 33.83 7.42 14.65
C ALA A 11 32.90 7.93 13.54
N ILE A 12 33.43 8.35 12.40
CA ILE A 12 32.64 8.79 11.24
C ILE A 12 31.87 7.60 10.63
N CYS A 13 32.48 6.41 10.51
CA CYS A 13 31.79 5.22 10.00
C CYS A 13 30.62 4.76 10.88
N LEU A 14 30.71 4.97 12.20
CA LEU A 14 29.64 4.63 13.13
C LEU A 14 28.43 5.59 13.06
N LEU A 15 28.61 6.80 12.53
CA LEU A 15 27.53 7.77 12.38
C LEU A 15 26.63 7.52 11.15
N PHE A 16 27.05 6.67 10.21
CA PHE A 16 26.31 6.36 8.99
C PHE A 16 25.52 5.05 9.03
N SER A 17 25.45 4.36 10.19
CA SER A 17 24.82 3.04 10.32
C SER A 17 23.33 3.08 10.62
N SER A 18 22.67 4.25 10.63
CA SER A 18 21.22 4.34 10.87
C SER A 18 20.46 4.50 9.57
N CYS A 19 20.35 3.43 8.81
CA CYS A 19 19.35 3.33 7.74
C CYS A 19 18.10 2.66 8.34
N ASP A 20 17.33 3.41 9.14
CA ASP A 20 16.01 2.99 9.60
C ASP A 20 15.04 3.05 8.41
N GLY A 21 15.05 2.00 7.58
CA GLY A 21 13.97 1.78 6.61
C GLY A 21 12.65 1.51 7.32
N PRO A 22 11.51 1.64 6.61
CA PRO A 22 10.21 1.36 7.21
C PRO A 22 10.15 -0.08 7.69
N THR A 23 9.62 -0.27 8.91
CA THR A 23 9.49 -1.59 9.52
C THR A 23 8.35 -2.37 8.88
N ARG A 24 8.36 -3.69 9.07
CA ARG A 24 7.31 -4.58 8.56
C ARG A 24 5.96 -4.16 9.15
N SER A 25 4.91 -4.21 8.31
CA SER A 25 3.54 -3.88 8.70
C SER A 25 3.02 -4.78 9.82
N SER A 26 2.36 -4.19 10.82
CA SER A 26 1.62 -4.89 11.88
C SER A 26 0.22 -5.33 11.45
N VAL A 27 -0.20 -5.03 10.23
CA VAL A 27 -1.50 -5.47 9.71
C VAL A 27 -1.55 -6.99 9.65
N PRO A 28 -2.56 -7.63 10.28
CA PRO A 28 -2.73 -9.07 10.22
C PRO A 28 -2.95 -9.57 8.80
N THR A 29 -2.35 -10.72 8.49
CA THR A 29 -2.47 -11.36 7.19
C THR A 29 -3.84 -12.03 7.05
N TYR A 30 -4.72 -11.44 6.25
CA TYR A 30 -6.01 -12.01 5.87
C TYR A 30 -6.03 -12.36 4.40
N PRO A 31 -6.82 -13.35 3.97
CA PRO A 31 -6.90 -13.71 2.56
C PRO A 31 -7.28 -12.52 1.68
N VAL A 32 -6.51 -12.33 0.62
CA VAL A 32 -6.85 -11.38 -0.45
C VAL A 32 -6.87 -12.14 -1.76
N ARG A 33 -7.97 -12.02 -2.50
CA ARG A 33 -8.12 -12.56 -3.84
C ARG A 33 -9.20 -11.79 -4.58
N PHE A 34 -8.84 -11.13 -5.66
CA PHE A 34 -9.78 -10.55 -6.60
C PHE A 34 -9.11 -10.30 -7.95
N GLU A 35 -9.92 -10.02 -8.95
CA GLU A 35 -9.49 -9.75 -10.31
C GLU A 35 -10.16 -8.49 -10.84
N VAL A 36 -9.38 -7.69 -11.54
CA VAL A 36 -9.86 -6.47 -12.22
C VAL A 36 -9.69 -6.67 -13.71
N ASN A 37 -10.78 -6.55 -14.48
CA ASN A 37 -10.74 -6.58 -15.93
C ASN A 37 -10.74 -5.15 -16.47
N THR A 38 -9.64 -4.75 -17.10
CA THR A 38 -9.42 -3.39 -17.63
C THR A 38 -10.06 -3.17 -18.99
N LYS A 39 -10.65 -4.19 -19.62
CA LYS A 39 -11.37 -4.05 -20.91
C LYS A 39 -12.89 -3.94 -20.76
N THR A 40 -13.41 -4.12 -19.57
CA THR A 40 -14.87 -4.11 -19.37
C THR A 40 -15.32 -3.03 -18.40
N VAL A 41 -15.22 -3.29 -17.09
CA VAL A 41 -15.73 -2.37 -16.06
C VAL A 41 -14.75 -1.25 -15.74
N PHE A 42 -13.45 -1.55 -15.76
CA PHE A 42 -12.38 -0.64 -15.35
C PHE A 42 -11.51 -0.21 -16.54
N ILE A 43 -12.15 0.26 -17.61
CA ILE A 43 -11.51 0.58 -18.91
C ILE A 43 -10.48 1.71 -18.80
N ASP A 44 -10.65 2.62 -17.85
CA ASP A 44 -9.73 3.73 -17.60
C ASP A 44 -8.59 3.37 -16.64
N PHE A 45 -8.62 2.17 -16.06
CA PHE A 45 -7.61 1.71 -15.14
C PHE A 45 -6.40 1.11 -15.86
N THR A 46 -5.60 1.98 -16.46
CA THR A 46 -4.42 1.61 -17.26
C THR A 46 -3.15 2.21 -16.68
N PRO A 47 -1.95 1.66 -17.02
CA PRO A 47 -0.66 2.19 -16.53
C PRO A 47 -0.40 3.66 -16.91
N GLN A 48 -1.08 4.18 -17.92
CA GLN A 48 -0.98 5.58 -18.37
C GLN A 48 -1.75 6.54 -17.44
N ASN A 49 -2.76 6.03 -16.73
CA ASN A 49 -3.60 6.80 -15.82
C ASN A 49 -2.98 6.79 -14.41
N LEU A 50 -1.84 7.45 -14.26
CA LEU A 50 -1.16 7.57 -12.96
C LEU A 50 -2.11 8.11 -11.89
N ASN A 51 -1.99 7.58 -10.69
CA ASN A 51 -2.79 7.89 -9.51
C ASN A 51 -4.26 7.40 -9.58
N ALA A 52 -4.69 6.71 -10.66
CA ALA A 52 -5.95 6.00 -10.63
C ALA A 52 -5.91 4.86 -9.61
N TYR A 53 -7.01 4.62 -8.93
CA TYR A 53 -7.10 3.54 -7.96
C TYR A 53 -8.47 2.85 -7.96
N ILE A 54 -8.46 1.58 -7.59
CA ILE A 54 -9.64 0.77 -7.31
C ILE A 54 -9.56 0.32 -5.87
N THR A 55 -10.62 0.54 -5.10
CA THR A 55 -10.75 -0.05 -3.77
C THR A 55 -11.75 -1.18 -3.78
N LEU A 56 -11.47 -2.22 -3.02
CA LEU A 56 -12.37 -3.33 -2.74
C LEU A 56 -12.54 -3.49 -1.24
N ASP A 57 -13.77 -3.47 -0.80
CA ASP A 57 -14.20 -3.78 0.55
C ASP A 57 -15.37 -4.78 0.54
N ARG A 58 -16.02 -4.97 1.68
CA ARG A 58 -17.19 -5.86 1.81
C ARG A 58 -18.36 -5.46 0.90
N ASP A 59 -18.51 -4.18 0.62
CA ASP A 59 -19.64 -3.64 -0.14
C ASP A 59 -19.39 -3.73 -1.64
N GLY A 60 -18.13 -3.75 -2.08
CA GLY A 60 -17.78 -3.92 -3.50
C GLY A 60 -16.60 -3.06 -3.95
N TYR A 61 -16.59 -2.84 -5.26
CA TYR A 61 -15.54 -2.15 -5.98
C TYR A 61 -15.88 -0.68 -6.20
N LYS A 62 -14.91 0.20 -5.93
CA LYS A 62 -14.99 1.63 -6.24
C LYS A 62 -13.76 2.01 -7.06
N GLU A 63 -13.93 2.73 -8.15
CA GLU A 63 -12.84 3.33 -8.94
C GLU A 63 -12.78 4.81 -8.66
N ASN A 64 -11.62 5.30 -8.19
CA ASN A 64 -11.43 6.69 -7.78
C ASN A 64 -12.54 7.19 -6.82
N GLY A 65 -12.97 6.33 -5.90
CA GLY A 65 -14.04 6.60 -4.94
C GLY A 65 -15.47 6.41 -5.47
N VAL A 66 -15.66 6.18 -6.77
CA VAL A 66 -16.99 5.98 -7.38
C VAL A 66 -17.34 4.48 -7.42
N TRP A 67 -18.49 4.13 -6.89
CA TRP A 67 -18.98 2.75 -6.87
C TRP A 67 -19.15 2.18 -8.28
N LYS A 68 -18.71 0.95 -8.51
CA LYS A 68 -18.77 0.25 -9.81
C LYS A 68 -19.62 -1.03 -9.77
N LEU A 69 -19.29 -1.94 -8.88
CA LEU A 69 -19.97 -3.24 -8.77
C LEU A 69 -19.84 -3.84 -7.38
N PRO A 70 -20.78 -4.71 -6.98
CA PRO A 70 -20.71 -5.39 -5.69
C PRO A 70 -19.57 -6.41 -5.65
N ALA A 71 -19.06 -6.69 -4.46
CA ALA A 71 -18.19 -7.82 -4.24
C ALA A 71 -18.92 -9.14 -4.48
N THR A 72 -18.20 -10.14 -4.97
CA THR A 72 -18.72 -11.48 -5.23
C THR A 72 -18.30 -12.46 -4.12
N ALA A 73 -18.93 -13.63 -4.06
CA ALA A 73 -18.53 -14.68 -3.13
C ALA A 73 -17.10 -15.23 -3.38
N MET A 74 -16.51 -14.90 -4.53
CA MET A 74 -15.14 -15.29 -4.89
C MET A 74 -14.08 -14.27 -4.43
N ASP A 75 -14.50 -13.06 -4.07
CA ASP A 75 -13.61 -11.99 -3.65
C ASP A 75 -13.24 -12.13 -2.17
N ALA A 76 -12.00 -11.81 -1.87
CA ALA A 76 -11.50 -11.69 -0.51
C ALA A 76 -10.67 -10.40 -0.41
N TRP A 77 -11.04 -9.54 0.54
CA TRP A 77 -10.59 -8.14 0.62
C TRP A 77 -9.67 -7.85 1.81
N GLY A 78 -9.00 -8.86 2.37
CA GLY A 78 -8.00 -8.65 3.42
C GLY A 78 -8.58 -8.21 4.77
N TYR A 79 -7.76 -7.54 5.57
CA TYR A 79 -8.13 -7.08 6.91
C TYR A 79 -8.86 -5.73 6.88
N GLY A 80 -8.40 -4.75 6.12
CA GLY A 80 -8.97 -3.39 6.06
C GLY A 80 -9.69 -3.03 4.77
N GLY A 81 -9.83 -3.95 3.83
CA GLY A 81 -10.12 -3.66 2.43
C GLY A 81 -8.82 -3.55 1.65
N VAL A 82 -8.90 -3.41 0.35
CA VAL A 82 -7.72 -3.34 -0.52
C VAL A 82 -7.79 -2.12 -1.41
N VAL A 83 -6.66 -1.49 -1.64
CA VAL A 83 -6.46 -0.56 -2.76
C VAL A 83 -5.53 -1.19 -3.79
N LEU A 84 -5.95 -1.18 -5.04
CA LEU A 84 -5.11 -1.41 -6.22
C LEU A 84 -4.87 -0.05 -6.88
N TYR A 85 -3.63 0.34 -7.06
CA TYR A 85 -3.19 1.68 -7.41
C TYR A 85 -2.26 1.67 -8.63
N VAL A 86 -2.43 2.64 -9.53
CA VAL A 86 -1.49 2.88 -10.65
C VAL A 86 -0.35 3.76 -10.16
N SER A 87 0.72 3.13 -9.71
CA SER A 87 1.91 3.78 -9.17
C SER A 87 2.96 4.09 -10.23
N MET A 88 4.01 4.83 -9.85
CA MET A 88 5.14 5.13 -10.74
C MET A 88 5.93 3.89 -11.16
N VAL A 89 5.81 2.79 -10.42
CA VAL A 89 6.48 1.50 -10.71
C VAL A 89 5.53 0.45 -11.29
N GLY A 90 4.34 0.85 -11.73
CA GLY A 90 3.29 -0.02 -12.24
C GLY A 90 2.17 -0.24 -11.22
N TYR A 91 1.44 -1.34 -11.35
CA TYR A 91 0.36 -1.64 -10.41
C TYR A 91 0.91 -2.04 -9.04
N ALA A 92 0.41 -1.39 -8.00
CA ALA A 92 0.71 -1.71 -6.61
C ALA A 92 -0.59 -1.93 -5.84
N ALA A 93 -0.61 -2.89 -4.93
CA ALA A 93 -1.78 -3.14 -4.09
C ALA A 93 -1.39 -3.20 -2.62
N PHE A 94 -2.29 -2.68 -1.78
CA PHE A 94 -2.10 -2.62 -0.32
C PHE A 94 -3.39 -3.00 0.41
N ASP A 95 -3.25 -3.65 1.56
CA ASP A 95 -4.34 -3.70 2.53
C ASP A 95 -4.55 -2.29 3.10
N LEU A 96 -5.78 -1.81 3.10
CA LEU A 96 -6.12 -0.47 3.57
C LEU A 96 -6.12 -0.32 5.09
N ALA A 97 -5.96 -1.40 5.86
CA ALA A 97 -5.84 -1.27 7.31
C ALA A 97 -4.64 -0.40 7.68
N CYS A 98 -4.86 0.54 8.59
CA CYS A 98 -3.80 1.38 9.13
C CYS A 98 -2.82 0.54 9.97
N PRO A 99 -1.52 0.45 9.62
CA PRO A 99 -0.53 -0.30 10.40
C PRO A 99 -0.42 0.17 11.83
N HIS A 100 -0.43 1.49 12.06
CA HIS A 100 -0.37 2.07 13.42
C HIS A 100 -1.55 1.63 14.29
N CYS A 101 -2.78 1.65 13.76
CA CYS A 101 -3.96 1.18 14.49
C CYS A 101 -3.93 -0.34 14.68
N ALA A 102 -3.47 -1.10 13.68
CA ALA A 102 -3.34 -2.56 13.76
C ALA A 102 -2.34 -2.99 14.84
N ALA A 103 -1.22 -2.28 14.99
CA ALA A 103 -0.28 -2.49 16.09
C ALA A 103 -0.91 -2.33 17.49
N GLN A 104 -2.01 -1.59 17.58
CA GLN A 104 -2.79 -1.38 18.80
C GLN A 104 -4.02 -2.31 18.88
N GLY A 105 -4.13 -3.31 18.00
CA GLY A 105 -5.24 -4.25 17.95
C GLY A 105 -6.55 -3.65 17.39
N ARG A 106 -6.50 -2.48 16.74
CA ARG A 106 -7.67 -1.80 16.16
C ARG A 106 -7.72 -2.00 14.65
N ARG A 107 -8.90 -2.31 14.12
CA ARG A 107 -9.16 -2.33 12.69
C ARG A 107 -9.64 -0.94 12.26
N SER A 108 -8.81 -0.20 11.56
CA SER A 108 -9.11 1.13 11.05
C SER A 108 -8.69 1.20 9.58
N PRO A 109 -9.62 1.09 8.63
CA PRO A 109 -9.34 1.26 7.22
C PRO A 109 -8.96 2.69 6.90
N CYS A 110 -7.90 2.87 6.12
CA CYS A 110 -7.52 4.16 5.55
C CYS A 110 -8.44 4.52 4.38
N GLU A 111 -8.66 5.81 4.20
CA GLU A 111 -9.35 6.37 3.05
C GLU A 111 -8.36 6.97 2.06
N MET A 112 -8.66 6.84 0.77
CA MET A 112 -7.80 7.41 -0.28
C MET A 112 -8.02 8.93 -0.39
N ASN A 113 -6.93 9.67 -0.33
CA ASN A 113 -6.89 11.12 -0.56
C ASN A 113 -5.73 11.44 -1.52
N GLY A 114 -6.03 11.45 -2.82
CA GLY A 114 -5.02 11.61 -3.88
C GLY A 114 -3.99 10.49 -3.86
N ILE A 115 -2.73 10.82 -3.60
CA ILE A 115 -1.61 9.89 -3.53
C ILE A 115 -1.39 9.26 -2.15
N TYR A 116 -2.25 9.59 -1.18
CA TYR A 116 -2.14 9.14 0.20
C TYR A 116 -3.32 8.26 0.61
N ALA A 117 -3.02 7.23 1.38
CA ALA A 117 -3.99 6.53 2.21
C ALA A 117 -3.95 7.16 3.62
N VAL A 118 -5.05 7.73 4.06
CA VAL A 118 -5.16 8.49 5.31
C VAL A 118 -6.03 7.74 6.30
N CYS A 119 -5.53 7.51 7.50
CA CYS A 119 -6.31 6.87 8.55
C CYS A 119 -7.24 7.88 9.23
N PRO A 120 -8.57 7.68 9.20
CA PRO A 120 -9.51 8.61 9.84
C PRO A 120 -9.41 8.61 11.38
N ASP A 121 -8.94 7.51 11.98
CA ASP A 121 -8.91 7.36 13.44
C ASP A 121 -7.67 7.98 14.09
N CYS A 122 -6.51 7.96 13.42
CA CYS A 122 -5.26 8.43 14.01
C CYS A 122 -4.54 9.51 13.20
N GLY A 123 -5.01 9.80 11.98
CA GLY A 123 -4.43 10.83 11.11
C GLY A 123 -3.09 10.44 10.47
N GLU A 124 -2.66 9.17 10.58
CA GLU A 124 -1.48 8.68 9.86
C GLU A 124 -1.73 8.72 8.34
N GLU A 125 -0.72 9.14 7.59
CA GLU A 125 -0.76 9.21 6.13
C GLU A 125 0.33 8.34 5.52
N TYR A 126 -0.05 7.51 4.54
CA TYR A 126 0.84 6.59 3.83
C TYR A 126 0.85 6.93 2.34
N GLU A 127 2.03 7.10 1.77
CA GLU A 127 2.20 7.43 0.36
C GLU A 127 2.17 6.15 -0.48
N VAL A 128 1.22 6.05 -1.42
CA VAL A 128 1.02 4.86 -2.26
C VAL A 128 1.53 5.04 -3.70
N ALA A 129 1.77 6.28 -4.15
CA ALA A 129 2.16 6.57 -5.53
C ALA A 129 3.53 6.01 -5.91
N SER A 130 4.46 5.89 -4.96
CA SER A 130 5.74 5.21 -5.19
C SER A 130 5.61 3.69 -5.35
N GLY A 131 4.46 3.11 -4.95
CA GLY A 131 4.23 1.67 -4.92
C GLY A 131 4.76 0.96 -3.68
N TYR A 132 5.17 1.70 -2.64
CA TYR A 132 5.76 1.11 -1.42
C TYR A 132 4.90 1.29 -0.16
N GLY A 133 3.95 2.24 -0.14
CA GLY A 133 3.06 2.48 0.99
C GLY A 133 3.78 3.02 2.23
N PHE A 134 4.78 3.87 2.06
CA PHE A 134 5.59 4.40 3.15
C PHE A 134 4.83 5.43 4.00
N PRO A 135 5.02 5.44 5.33
CA PRO A 135 4.48 6.49 6.18
C PRO A 135 5.08 7.84 5.83
N ARG A 136 4.25 8.88 5.74
CA ARG A 136 4.66 10.25 5.37
C ARG A 136 4.33 11.27 6.43
N LYS A 137 3.28 11.02 7.22
CA LYS A 137 2.88 11.89 8.32
C LYS A 137 2.35 11.03 9.45
N GLY A 138 2.63 11.45 10.67
CA GLY A 138 2.30 10.75 11.90
C GLY A 138 3.53 10.24 12.61
N ILE A 139 3.36 9.24 13.46
CA ILE A 139 4.42 8.65 14.28
C ILE A 139 4.80 7.22 13.87
N SER A 140 4.03 6.63 12.94
CA SER A 140 4.29 5.28 12.46
C SER A 140 5.59 5.22 11.67
N LYS A 141 6.36 4.15 11.89
CA LYS A 141 7.50 3.78 11.05
C LYS A 141 7.18 2.59 10.15
N GLU A 142 5.98 2.06 10.24
CA GLU A 142 5.56 0.89 9.49
C GLU A 142 4.98 1.29 8.14
N ALA A 143 5.33 0.57 7.08
CA ALA A 143 4.68 0.69 5.78
C ALA A 143 3.33 -0.04 5.77
N MET A 144 2.46 0.31 4.84
CA MET A 144 1.25 -0.46 4.57
C MET A 144 1.58 -1.90 4.17
N LEU A 145 0.68 -2.83 4.46
CA LEU A 145 0.83 -4.23 4.02
C LEU A 145 0.67 -4.30 2.51
N ARG A 146 1.79 -4.53 1.82
CA ARG A 146 1.81 -4.68 0.36
C ARG A 146 1.34 -6.07 -0.05
N LEU A 147 0.54 -6.14 -1.10
CA LEU A 147 -0.01 -7.35 -1.69
C LEU A 147 0.65 -7.66 -3.04
N ASN A 148 0.55 -8.91 -3.47
CA ASN A 148 1.08 -9.31 -4.77
C ASN A 148 0.10 -8.95 -5.88
N THR A 149 0.63 -8.37 -6.96
CA THR A 149 -0.12 -8.05 -8.17
C THR A 149 0.43 -8.85 -9.35
N TYR A 150 -0.46 -9.44 -10.14
CA TYR A 150 -0.12 -10.21 -11.32
C TYR A 150 -0.93 -9.68 -12.50
N VAL A 151 -0.28 -9.37 -13.59
CA VAL A 151 -0.92 -8.93 -14.81
C VAL A 151 -0.84 -10.06 -15.83
N THR A 152 -1.97 -10.40 -16.47
CA THR A 152 -1.96 -11.42 -17.52
C THR A 152 -1.13 -10.97 -18.74
N ALA A 153 -0.67 -11.92 -19.55
CA ALA A 153 0.14 -11.63 -20.72
C ALA A 153 -0.56 -10.68 -21.72
N SER A 154 -1.90 -10.69 -21.77
CA SER A 154 -2.69 -9.76 -22.58
C SER A 154 -2.79 -8.35 -21.96
N GLY A 155 -2.41 -8.17 -20.70
CA GLY A 155 -2.55 -6.91 -19.97
C GLY A 155 -3.97 -6.58 -19.49
N ASP A 156 -4.93 -7.47 -19.75
CA ASP A 156 -6.36 -7.17 -19.58
C ASP A 156 -6.90 -7.49 -18.18
N ILE A 157 -6.24 -8.39 -17.47
CA ILE A 157 -6.66 -8.82 -16.13
C ILE A 157 -5.52 -8.57 -15.16
N ILE A 158 -5.84 -7.89 -14.07
CA ILE A 158 -4.94 -7.68 -12.93
C ILE A 158 -5.49 -8.52 -11.78
N GLN A 159 -4.69 -9.48 -11.31
CA GLN A 159 -5.01 -10.30 -10.15
C GLN A 159 -4.27 -9.74 -8.94
N VAL A 160 -4.98 -9.63 -7.80
CA VAL A 160 -4.39 -9.27 -6.51
C VAL A 160 -4.56 -10.46 -5.57
N ARG A 161 -3.47 -10.84 -4.92
CA ARG A 161 -3.43 -11.99 -4.00
C ARG A 161 -2.50 -11.71 -2.82
N GLN A 162 -2.77 -12.42 -1.74
CA GLN A 162 -1.87 -12.55 -0.61
C GLN A 162 -1.54 -14.00 -0.38
#